data_12d2f13b4a34bbbdf0a7fd7fa74e2fd3
#
_entry.id   12d2f13b4a34bbbdf0a7fd7fa74e2fd3
#
_cell.length_a   1.000
_cell.length_b   1.000
_cell.length_c   1.000
_cell.angle_alpha   90.00
_cell.angle_beta   90.00
_cell.angle_gamma   90.00
#
_symmetry.space_group_name_H-M   'P 1'
#
loop_
_entity.id
_entity.type
_entity.pdbx_description
1 polymer ?
#
loop_
_entity_poly.entity_id
_entity_poly.type
_entity_poly.pdbx_seq_one_letter_code
_entity_poly.pdbx_strand_id
1 'polypeptide(L)'
;MRWLVLMVLAGSCLSAAEYHFKVGEIRRYLAETRQDVAWQSAADHLTFTSSLSTLQAWKCIANSNGIATVEATILRVIAKHQGPGSDHRFDSSQNLSTDQAVADPLLGHLKALDGVTLTFRINQTTGETQVTGGERIAEAIAKRAPNLLDPTAPSPLAAQAAQAYSDANLSRIWSQTLALPSTTGQSVPLGEPLSGTLTRTWKGLGYTLAGEVSGTANIAKEPTAVTAAISDVGGDGNLTLTADQWPNKVGGKLHFTLTISALTQPVAQQHTVTWQLAQITAAE
;
A
#
# COMPACT_ATOMS: atom_id res chain seq x y z
N MET A 1 -51.93 -41.98 2.05
CA MET A 1 -50.45 -42.07 2.20
C MET A 1 -49.84 -40.76 1.74
N ARG A 2 -49.55 -39.83 2.66
CA ARG A 2 -48.92 -38.55 2.38
C ARG A 2 -47.42 -38.66 2.82
N TRP A 3 -46.54 -38.60 1.83
CA TRP A 3 -45.11 -38.54 2.07
C TRP A 3 -44.74 -37.06 2.39
N LEU A 4 -44.37 -36.82 3.64
CA LEU A 4 -43.79 -35.57 4.07
C LEU A 4 -42.30 -35.61 3.67
N VAL A 5 -41.92 -34.89 2.64
CA VAL A 5 -40.50 -34.65 2.32
C VAL A 5 -39.99 -33.56 3.26
N LEU A 6 -39.24 -33.97 4.27
CA LEU A 6 -38.50 -33.08 5.17
C LEU A 6 -37.30 -32.56 4.39
N MET A 7 -37.39 -31.37 3.78
CA MET A 7 -36.21 -30.64 3.30
C MET A 7 -35.44 -30.15 4.52
N VAL A 8 -34.36 -30.84 4.85
CA VAL A 8 -33.31 -30.32 5.74
C VAL A 8 -32.59 -29.23 4.94
N LEU A 9 -32.98 -28.01 5.15
CA LEU A 9 -32.16 -26.83 4.78
C LEU A 9 -30.91 -26.88 5.65
N ALA A 10 -29.84 -27.53 5.16
CA ALA A 10 -28.50 -27.31 5.66
C ALA A 10 -28.16 -25.86 5.33
N GLY A 11 -28.51 -24.94 6.23
CA GLY A 11 -28.00 -23.60 6.28
C GLY A 11 -26.51 -23.70 6.47
N SER A 12 -25.74 -23.64 5.40
CA SER A 12 -24.32 -23.35 5.45
C SER A 12 -24.22 -21.98 6.13
N CYS A 13 -23.98 -21.94 7.44
CA CYS A 13 -23.45 -20.78 8.09
C CYS A 13 -22.14 -20.47 7.34
N LEU A 14 -22.18 -19.53 6.39
CA LEU A 14 -21.00 -18.88 5.88
C LEU A 14 -20.36 -18.24 7.11
N SER A 15 -19.42 -18.94 7.74
CA SER A 15 -18.56 -18.36 8.77
C SER A 15 -17.99 -17.10 8.16
N ALA A 16 -18.27 -15.95 8.77
CA ALA A 16 -17.66 -14.70 8.39
C ALA A 16 -16.15 -14.89 8.43
N ALA A 17 -15.45 -14.41 7.42
CA ALA A 17 -13.99 -14.48 7.39
C ALA A 17 -13.47 -13.70 8.60
N GLU A 18 -12.57 -14.32 9.36
CA GLU A 18 -11.98 -13.75 10.57
C GLU A 18 -10.49 -14.10 10.61
N TYR A 19 -9.67 -13.18 11.11
CA TYR A 19 -8.27 -13.45 11.36
C TYR A 19 -8.08 -14.13 12.73
N HIS A 20 -7.20 -15.15 12.78
CA HIS A 20 -6.80 -15.77 14.04
C HIS A 20 -5.29 -15.70 14.22
N PHE A 21 -4.83 -14.78 15.06
CA PHE A 21 -3.42 -14.60 15.38
C PHE A 21 -3.09 -15.29 16.70
N LYS A 22 -2.13 -16.22 16.69
CA LYS A 22 -1.67 -16.93 17.88
C LYS A 22 -0.44 -16.24 18.46
N VAL A 23 -0.50 -15.89 19.74
CA VAL A 23 0.62 -15.24 20.46
C VAL A 23 1.89 -16.10 20.40
N GLY A 24 3.00 -15.46 20.06
CA GLY A 24 4.31 -16.08 19.90
C GLY A 24 4.58 -16.62 18.48
N GLU A 25 3.55 -16.75 17.65
CA GLU A 25 3.72 -17.21 16.28
C GLU A 25 4.40 -16.14 15.40
N ILE A 26 5.30 -16.61 14.53
CA ILE A 26 6.04 -15.76 13.58
C ILE A 26 5.78 -16.27 12.18
N ARG A 27 5.44 -15.34 11.28
CA ARG A 27 5.27 -15.61 9.85
C ARG A 27 6.07 -14.62 9.01
N ARG A 28 6.49 -15.06 7.84
CA ARG A 28 7.19 -14.21 6.88
C ARG A 28 6.27 -13.84 5.73
N TYR A 29 6.37 -12.59 5.32
CA TYR A 29 5.58 -12.03 4.23
C TYR A 29 6.46 -11.30 3.24
N LEU A 30 6.12 -11.43 1.97
CA LEU A 30 6.58 -10.54 0.91
C LEU A 30 5.45 -9.54 0.64
N ALA A 31 5.70 -8.27 0.93
CA ALA A 31 4.81 -7.18 0.54
C ALA A 31 5.39 -6.49 -0.69
N GLU A 32 4.61 -6.40 -1.74
CA GLU A 32 5.01 -5.80 -3.02
C GLU A 32 4.01 -4.73 -3.44
N THR A 33 4.53 -3.63 -3.97
CA THR A 33 3.73 -2.61 -4.66
C THR A 33 4.42 -2.33 -5.99
N ARG A 34 3.64 -2.29 -7.07
CA ARG A 34 4.10 -1.91 -8.40
C ARG A 34 3.17 -0.85 -8.96
N GLN A 35 3.75 0.17 -9.53
CA GLN A 35 3.04 1.22 -10.24
C GLN A 35 3.58 1.29 -11.67
N ASP A 36 2.68 1.15 -12.62
CA ASP A 36 2.93 1.39 -14.04
C ASP A 36 2.20 2.68 -14.43
N VAL A 37 2.93 3.59 -15.08
CA VAL A 37 2.41 4.87 -15.55
C VAL A 37 2.67 4.97 -17.04
N ALA A 38 1.61 5.12 -17.83
CA ALA A 38 1.70 5.46 -19.23
C ALA A 38 1.34 6.95 -19.41
N TRP A 39 2.31 7.73 -19.82
CA TRP A 39 2.16 9.15 -20.08
C TRP A 39 1.91 9.36 -21.58
N GLN A 40 0.83 10.04 -21.91
CA GLN A 40 0.46 10.35 -23.27
C GLN A 40 0.28 11.86 -23.45
N SER A 41 1.06 12.45 -24.34
CA SER A 41 0.90 13.80 -24.87
C SER A 41 0.65 13.76 -26.36
N ALA A 42 0.41 14.91 -26.99
CA ALA A 42 0.25 14.97 -28.45
C ALA A 42 1.53 14.57 -29.23
N ALA A 43 2.70 14.68 -28.60
CA ALA A 43 4.01 14.43 -29.23
C ALA A 43 4.67 13.14 -28.76
N ASP A 44 4.43 12.71 -27.53
CA ASP A 44 5.20 11.65 -26.87
C ASP A 44 4.32 10.63 -26.15
N HIS A 45 4.78 9.39 -26.17
CA HIS A 45 4.26 8.31 -25.35
C HIS A 45 5.39 7.72 -24.52
N LEU A 46 5.33 7.91 -23.19
CA LEU A 46 6.36 7.46 -22.26
C LEU A 46 5.75 6.50 -21.26
N THR A 47 6.51 5.48 -20.89
CA THR A 47 6.11 4.52 -19.84
C THR A 47 7.12 4.48 -18.71
N PHE A 48 6.63 4.42 -17.49
CA PHE A 48 7.43 4.31 -16.27
C PHE A 48 6.90 3.13 -15.45
N THR A 49 7.80 2.39 -14.86
CA THR A 49 7.46 1.33 -13.91
C THR A 49 8.25 1.54 -12.64
N SER A 50 7.56 1.55 -11.50
CA SER A 50 8.19 1.57 -10.17
C SER A 50 7.69 0.39 -9.36
N SER A 51 8.58 -0.28 -8.64
CA SER A 51 8.19 -1.34 -7.72
C SER A 51 8.98 -1.25 -6.41
N LEU A 52 8.30 -1.58 -5.32
CA LEU A 52 8.87 -1.70 -3.99
C LEU A 52 8.44 -3.04 -3.41
N SER A 53 9.40 -3.87 -3.01
CA SER A 53 9.17 -5.14 -2.35
C SER A 53 9.84 -5.13 -0.99
N THR A 54 9.14 -5.56 0.05
CA THR A 54 9.69 -5.70 1.41
C THR A 54 9.47 -7.12 1.91
N LEU A 55 10.55 -7.77 2.34
CA LEU A 55 10.49 -8.99 3.13
C LEU A 55 10.24 -8.61 4.58
N GLN A 56 9.22 -9.17 5.20
CA GLN A 56 8.80 -8.82 6.55
C GLN A 56 8.67 -10.07 7.42
N ALA A 57 9.01 -9.96 8.71
CA ALA A 57 8.67 -10.93 9.73
C ALA A 57 7.57 -10.37 10.62
N TRP A 58 6.43 -11.06 10.69
CA TRP A 58 5.28 -10.70 11.51
C TRP A 58 5.23 -11.61 12.72
N LYS A 59 5.28 -11.04 13.92
CA LYS A 59 5.19 -11.77 15.20
C LYS A 59 3.98 -11.27 15.98
N CYS A 60 3.05 -12.16 16.27
CA CYS A 60 1.96 -11.83 17.19
C CYS A 60 2.50 -11.78 18.62
N ILE A 61 2.42 -10.62 19.26
CA ILE A 61 2.92 -10.41 20.64
C ILE A 61 1.81 -10.38 21.68
N ALA A 62 0.58 -10.05 21.27
CA ALA A 62 -0.59 -10.08 22.15
C ALA A 62 -1.86 -10.34 21.33
N ASN A 63 -2.86 -10.94 21.95
CA ASN A 63 -4.19 -11.14 21.39
C ASN A 63 -5.21 -11.06 22.53
N SER A 64 -6.07 -10.06 22.51
CA SER A 64 -7.11 -9.86 23.52
C SER A 64 -8.31 -9.11 22.93
N ASN A 65 -9.50 -9.52 23.35
CA ASN A 65 -10.76 -8.86 22.97
C ASN A 65 -10.95 -8.70 21.45
N GLY A 66 -10.54 -9.70 20.66
CA GLY A 66 -10.67 -9.65 19.20
C GLY A 66 -9.67 -8.72 18.51
N ILE A 67 -8.67 -8.19 19.24
CA ILE A 67 -7.60 -7.35 18.71
C ILE A 67 -6.27 -8.07 18.87
N ALA A 68 -5.60 -8.35 17.77
CA ALA A 68 -4.24 -8.86 17.75
C ALA A 68 -3.24 -7.70 17.68
N THR A 69 -2.15 -7.82 18.45
CA THR A 69 -0.99 -6.92 18.33
C THR A 69 0.14 -7.70 17.66
N VAL A 70 0.57 -7.21 16.50
CA VAL A 70 1.58 -7.85 15.65
C VAL A 70 2.74 -6.88 15.42
N GLU A 71 3.95 -7.33 15.71
CA GLU A 71 5.17 -6.64 15.30
C GLU A 71 5.56 -7.09 13.90
N ALA A 72 5.67 -6.15 12.96
CA ALA A 72 6.11 -6.37 11.59
C ALA A 72 7.49 -5.74 11.39
N THR A 73 8.53 -6.57 11.33
CA THR A 73 9.91 -6.14 11.11
C THR A 73 10.27 -6.28 9.64
N ILE A 74 10.74 -5.21 9.02
CA ILE A 74 11.23 -5.20 7.63
C ILE A 74 12.64 -5.79 7.63
N LEU A 75 12.82 -6.92 6.95
CA LEU A 75 14.07 -7.67 6.90
C LEU A 75 14.91 -7.35 5.65
N ARG A 76 14.25 -6.93 4.57
CA ARG A 76 14.89 -6.60 3.29
C ARG A 76 13.98 -5.69 2.49
N VAL A 77 14.59 -4.78 1.75
CA VAL A 77 13.92 -3.86 0.83
C VAL A 77 14.53 -4.00 -0.55
N ILE A 78 13.70 -4.20 -1.56
CA ILE A 78 14.10 -4.21 -2.97
C ILE A 78 13.23 -3.20 -3.70
N ALA A 79 13.84 -2.30 -4.44
CA ALA A 79 13.12 -1.35 -5.29
C ALA A 79 13.69 -1.36 -6.70
N LYS A 80 12.81 -1.07 -7.66
CA LYS A 80 13.19 -0.89 -9.07
C LYS A 80 12.40 0.29 -9.62
N HIS A 81 13.08 1.07 -10.44
CA HIS A 81 12.46 2.13 -11.21
C HIS A 81 12.99 2.07 -12.64
N GLN A 82 12.09 1.99 -13.61
CA GLN A 82 12.41 1.91 -15.02
C GLN A 82 11.62 2.97 -15.78
N GLY A 83 12.28 3.69 -16.66
CA GLY A 83 11.69 4.71 -17.51
C GLY A 83 12.63 5.09 -18.65
N PRO A 84 12.24 6.01 -19.53
CA PRO A 84 13.07 6.49 -20.61
C PRO A 84 14.41 7.04 -20.07
N GLY A 85 15.50 6.36 -20.39
CA GLY A 85 16.85 6.78 -19.96
C GLY A 85 17.18 6.53 -18.48
N SER A 86 16.32 5.82 -17.73
CA SER A 86 16.57 5.47 -16.32
C SER A 86 16.25 4.01 -16.02
N ASP A 87 17.19 3.33 -15.40
CA ASP A 87 17.00 1.98 -14.82
C ASP A 87 17.75 1.95 -13.49
N HIS A 88 17.01 2.09 -12.39
CA HIS A 88 17.54 2.12 -11.04
C HIS A 88 17.06 0.89 -10.27
N ARG A 89 17.98 0.22 -9.61
CA ARG A 89 17.70 -0.92 -8.73
C ARG A 89 18.36 -0.71 -7.39
N PHE A 90 17.60 -0.95 -6.34
CA PHE A 90 18.05 -0.96 -4.95
C PHE A 90 17.78 -2.32 -4.31
N ASP A 91 18.71 -2.78 -3.48
CA ASP A 91 18.55 -3.97 -2.65
C ASP A 91 19.28 -3.74 -1.32
N SER A 92 18.52 -3.70 -0.23
CA SER A 92 19.05 -3.35 1.10
C SER A 92 20.05 -4.39 1.64
N SER A 93 20.05 -5.62 1.10
CA SER A 93 21.01 -6.64 1.47
C SER A 93 22.41 -6.39 0.88
N GLN A 94 22.52 -5.51 -0.10
CA GLN A 94 23.79 -5.12 -0.68
C GLN A 94 24.39 -3.95 0.12
N ASN A 95 25.70 -4.01 0.36
CA ASN A 95 26.42 -2.89 0.94
C ASN A 95 26.53 -1.77 -0.11
N LEU A 96 25.68 -0.75 0.04
CA LEU A 96 25.86 0.48 -0.73
C LEU A 96 27.13 1.19 -0.22
N SER A 97 28.00 1.59 -1.13
CA SER A 97 29.06 2.54 -0.76
C SER A 97 28.40 3.85 -0.29
N THR A 98 29.04 4.53 0.64
CA THR A 98 28.58 5.84 1.15
C THR A 98 28.36 6.82 -0.01
N ASP A 99 29.20 6.74 -1.03
CA ASP A 99 29.14 7.60 -2.20
C ASP A 99 27.91 7.35 -3.08
N GLN A 100 27.47 6.09 -3.22
CA GLN A 100 26.26 5.74 -3.95
C GLN A 100 24.99 6.20 -3.20
N ALA A 101 24.96 6.08 -1.88
CA ALA A 101 23.83 6.56 -1.06
C ALA A 101 23.72 8.09 -1.07
N VAL A 102 24.83 8.81 -1.23
CA VAL A 102 24.87 10.27 -1.34
C VAL A 102 24.48 10.73 -2.75
N ALA A 103 24.90 9.97 -3.77
CA ALA A 103 24.64 10.31 -5.18
C ALA A 103 23.16 10.09 -5.58
N ASP A 104 22.44 9.18 -4.90
CA ASP A 104 21.03 8.90 -5.17
C ASP A 104 20.20 9.02 -3.86
N PRO A 105 19.57 10.16 -3.62
CA PRO A 105 18.74 10.40 -2.43
C PRO A 105 17.60 9.38 -2.28
N LEU A 106 17.08 8.83 -3.38
CA LEU A 106 16.05 7.79 -3.38
C LEU A 106 16.56 6.50 -2.74
N LEU A 107 17.78 6.06 -3.11
CA LEU A 107 18.40 4.88 -2.53
C LEU A 107 18.70 5.07 -1.03
N GLY A 108 19.16 6.25 -0.65
CA GLY A 108 19.45 6.60 0.75
C GLY A 108 18.22 6.48 1.65
N HIS A 109 17.06 6.91 1.16
CA HIS A 109 15.82 6.84 1.93
C HIS A 109 15.31 5.40 2.07
N LEU A 110 15.42 4.58 1.02
CA LEU A 110 14.97 3.19 1.07
C LEU A 110 15.78 2.33 2.07
N LYS A 111 17.07 2.65 2.26
CA LYS A 111 17.89 2.00 3.30
C LYS A 111 17.37 2.27 4.71
N ALA A 112 16.67 3.37 4.93
CA ALA A 112 16.07 3.70 6.23
C ALA A 112 14.92 2.76 6.62
N LEU A 113 14.33 2.03 5.67
CA LEU A 113 13.27 1.04 5.94
C LEU A 113 13.82 -0.27 6.51
N ASP A 114 15.07 -0.61 6.23
CA ASP A 114 15.69 -1.88 6.61
C ASP A 114 15.86 -1.97 8.14
N GLY A 115 15.39 -3.07 8.73
CA GLY A 115 15.40 -3.30 10.18
C GLY A 115 14.32 -2.57 10.96
N VAL A 116 13.47 -1.76 10.34
CA VAL A 116 12.38 -1.07 11.04
C VAL A 116 11.31 -2.05 11.47
N THR A 117 10.82 -1.89 12.70
CA THR A 117 9.67 -2.63 13.24
C THR A 117 8.50 -1.67 13.41
N LEU A 118 7.39 -2.02 12.77
CA LEU A 118 6.07 -1.39 12.95
C LEU A 118 5.22 -2.25 13.87
N THR A 119 4.36 -1.64 14.67
CA THR A 119 3.39 -2.36 15.49
C THR A 119 2.00 -2.18 14.90
N PHE A 120 1.34 -3.29 14.60
CA PHE A 120 -0.02 -3.37 14.08
C PHE A 120 -0.97 -3.83 15.18
N ARG A 121 -2.05 -3.10 15.38
CA ARG A 121 -3.21 -3.54 16.17
C ARG A 121 -4.33 -3.84 15.18
N ILE A 122 -4.62 -5.13 15.00
CA ILE A 122 -5.53 -5.63 13.97
C ILE A 122 -6.81 -6.13 14.64
N ASN A 123 -7.95 -5.56 14.25
CA ASN A 123 -9.26 -6.11 14.59
C ASN A 123 -9.47 -7.39 13.78
N GLN A 124 -9.61 -8.53 14.45
CA GLN A 124 -9.64 -9.83 13.80
C GLN A 124 -10.90 -10.07 12.97
N THR A 125 -12.00 -9.39 13.29
CA THR A 125 -13.29 -9.55 12.58
C THR A 125 -13.42 -8.62 11.38
N THR A 126 -12.81 -7.42 11.45
CA THR A 126 -12.96 -6.41 10.38
C THR A 126 -11.70 -6.23 9.53
N GLY A 127 -10.53 -6.60 10.06
CA GLY A 127 -9.23 -6.29 9.46
C GLY A 127 -8.80 -4.84 9.66
N GLU A 128 -9.59 -4.02 10.37
CA GLU A 128 -9.18 -2.65 10.69
C GLU A 128 -7.86 -2.67 11.46
N THR A 129 -6.93 -1.86 11.02
CA THR A 129 -5.55 -1.91 11.49
C THR A 129 -5.06 -0.52 11.91
N GLN A 130 -4.61 -0.40 13.14
CA GLN A 130 -3.87 0.76 13.62
C GLN A 130 -2.39 0.44 13.58
N VAL A 131 -1.59 1.33 13.00
CA VAL A 131 -0.13 1.18 12.88
C VAL A 131 0.55 2.24 13.72
N THR A 132 1.63 1.85 14.41
CA THR A 132 2.51 2.77 15.13
C THR A 132 3.97 2.46 14.81
N GLY A 133 4.83 3.48 14.91
CA GLY A 133 6.26 3.38 14.66
C GLY A 133 6.70 3.93 13.30
N GLY A 134 5.80 4.45 12.50
CA GLY A 134 6.11 5.07 11.20
C GLY A 134 6.99 6.31 11.32
N GLU A 135 6.86 7.06 12.41
CA GLU A 135 7.68 8.24 12.71
C GLU A 135 9.18 7.92 12.69
N ARG A 136 9.57 6.74 13.16
CA ARG A 136 10.99 6.29 13.15
C ARG A 136 11.54 6.20 11.72
N ILE A 137 10.70 5.81 10.76
CA ILE A 137 11.06 5.78 9.34
C ILE A 137 11.30 7.21 8.85
N ALA A 138 10.36 8.10 9.12
CA ALA A 138 10.46 9.50 8.71
C ALA A 138 11.70 10.19 9.29
N GLU A 139 11.99 9.96 10.56
CA GLU A 139 13.21 10.47 11.21
C GLU A 139 14.50 9.91 10.59
N ALA A 140 14.53 8.59 10.30
CA ALA A 140 15.67 7.95 9.67
C ALA A 140 15.94 8.48 8.26
N ILE A 141 14.87 8.78 7.51
CA ILE A 141 14.96 9.40 6.18
C ILE A 141 15.46 10.84 6.31
N ALA A 142 14.90 11.62 7.23
CA ALA A 142 15.31 13.00 7.45
C ALA A 142 16.80 13.14 7.78
N LYS A 143 17.33 12.22 8.60
CA LYS A 143 18.77 12.18 8.95
C LYS A 143 19.67 11.86 7.74
N ARG A 144 19.17 11.12 6.74
CA ARG A 144 19.93 10.69 5.56
C ARG A 144 19.79 11.64 4.37
N ALA A 145 18.75 12.46 4.35
CA ALA A 145 18.45 13.39 3.28
C ALA A 145 18.36 14.83 3.83
N PRO A 146 19.49 15.43 4.26
CA PRO A 146 19.49 16.80 4.75
C PRO A 146 19.13 17.77 3.62
N ASN A 147 18.53 18.90 3.97
CA ASN A 147 18.29 19.97 3.03
C ASN A 147 19.63 20.72 2.79
N LEU A 148 20.22 20.50 1.63
CA LEU A 148 21.50 21.11 1.26
C LEU A 148 21.40 22.62 0.97
N LEU A 149 20.20 23.12 0.66
CA LEU A 149 19.97 24.54 0.36
C LEU A 149 19.66 25.36 1.61
N ASP A 150 19.00 24.75 2.58
CA ASP A 150 18.68 25.35 3.88
C ASP A 150 18.78 24.29 4.99
N PRO A 151 19.92 24.20 5.69
CA PRO A 151 20.12 23.21 6.75
C PRO A 151 19.16 23.36 7.95
N THR A 152 18.45 24.48 8.06
CA THR A 152 17.48 24.75 9.15
C THR A 152 16.08 24.29 8.81
N ALA A 153 15.78 24.03 7.53
CA ALA A 153 14.50 23.54 7.05
C ALA A 153 14.55 22.04 6.73
N PRO A 154 13.45 21.29 6.93
CA PRO A 154 13.36 19.91 6.47
C PRO A 154 13.57 19.83 4.96
N SER A 155 14.26 18.79 4.47
CA SER A 155 14.33 18.57 3.04
C SER A 155 12.92 18.21 2.49
N PRO A 156 12.63 18.51 1.20
CA PRO A 156 11.38 18.11 0.58
C PRO A 156 11.12 16.59 0.70
N LEU A 157 12.17 15.78 0.61
CA LEU A 157 12.09 14.34 0.78
C LEU A 157 11.72 13.96 2.23
N ALA A 158 12.27 14.65 3.23
CA ALA A 158 11.92 14.43 4.63
C ALA A 158 10.46 14.81 4.92
N ALA A 159 9.97 15.91 4.35
CA ALA A 159 8.56 16.31 4.48
C ALA A 159 7.60 15.29 3.83
N GLN A 160 7.92 14.80 2.63
CA GLN A 160 7.16 13.75 1.96
C GLN A 160 7.20 12.44 2.78
N ALA A 161 8.34 12.07 3.33
CA ALA A 161 8.49 10.89 4.16
C ALA A 161 7.65 10.99 5.44
N ALA A 162 7.64 12.15 6.11
CA ALA A 162 6.83 12.39 7.30
C ALA A 162 5.33 12.20 7.02
N GLN A 163 4.85 12.61 5.86
CA GLN A 163 3.48 12.39 5.43
C GLN A 163 3.23 10.91 5.07
N ALA A 164 4.09 10.33 4.22
CA ALA A 164 3.92 8.98 3.70
C ALA A 164 3.98 7.90 4.79
N TYR A 165 4.87 8.08 5.76
CA TYR A 165 5.08 7.14 6.86
C TYR A 165 4.44 7.60 8.19
N SER A 166 3.53 8.58 8.17
CA SER A 166 2.76 8.90 9.35
C SER A 166 1.93 7.68 9.80
N ASP A 167 1.78 7.49 11.10
CA ASP A 167 0.99 6.39 11.67
C ASP A 167 -0.44 6.39 11.15
N ALA A 168 -1.03 7.57 10.91
CA ALA A 168 -2.36 7.72 10.33
C ALA A 168 -2.42 7.19 8.88
N ASN A 169 -1.44 7.56 8.04
CA ASN A 169 -1.41 7.11 6.65
C ASN A 169 -1.12 5.61 6.55
N LEU A 170 -0.19 5.10 7.36
CA LEU A 170 0.10 3.67 7.43
C LEU A 170 -1.12 2.89 7.92
N SER A 171 -1.81 3.37 8.96
CA SER A 171 -3.04 2.74 9.46
C SER A 171 -4.12 2.68 8.38
N ARG A 172 -4.29 3.74 7.62
CA ARG A 172 -5.22 3.78 6.48
C ARG A 172 -4.86 2.74 5.41
N ILE A 173 -3.59 2.69 4.98
CA ILE A 173 -3.12 1.75 3.95
C ILE A 173 -3.30 0.30 4.42
N TRP A 174 -2.89 -0.01 5.64
CA TRP A 174 -2.98 -1.37 6.17
C TRP A 174 -4.40 -1.80 6.49
N SER A 175 -5.27 -0.91 6.97
CA SER A 175 -6.70 -1.19 7.10
C SER A 175 -7.34 -1.51 5.74
N GLN A 176 -6.95 -0.78 4.69
CA GLN A 176 -7.42 -1.10 3.33
C GLN A 176 -6.89 -2.45 2.84
N THR A 177 -5.64 -2.76 3.14
CA THR A 177 -5.00 -4.01 2.71
C THR A 177 -5.61 -5.22 3.43
N LEU A 178 -5.80 -5.13 4.74
CA LEU A 178 -6.27 -6.24 5.58
C LEU A 178 -7.79 -6.27 5.79
N ALA A 179 -8.55 -5.35 5.17
CA ALA A 179 -9.99 -5.32 5.33
C ALA A 179 -10.65 -6.66 4.98
N LEU A 180 -11.44 -7.18 5.90
CA LEU A 180 -12.24 -8.39 5.70
C LEU A 180 -13.61 -8.06 5.06
N PRO A 181 -14.25 -9.01 4.37
CA PRO A 181 -15.58 -8.81 3.82
C PRO A 181 -16.57 -8.42 4.91
N SER A 182 -17.24 -7.28 4.73
CA SER A 182 -18.41 -6.90 5.51
C SER A 182 -19.68 -7.07 4.68
N THR A 183 -20.83 -7.18 5.31
CA THR A 183 -22.13 -7.33 4.66
C THR A 183 -22.58 -6.10 3.87
N THR A 184 -21.93 -4.97 4.05
CA THR A 184 -22.19 -3.70 3.36
C THR A 184 -20.98 -3.25 2.58
N GLY A 185 -21.19 -2.58 1.44
CA GLY A 185 -20.11 -1.97 0.65
C GLY A 185 -19.22 -1.10 1.53
N GLN A 186 -17.93 -1.34 1.47
CA GLN A 186 -16.95 -0.61 2.28
C GLN A 186 -16.43 0.59 1.50
N SER A 187 -16.50 1.76 2.12
CA SER A 187 -15.92 2.98 1.57
C SER A 187 -14.43 3.04 1.91
N VAL A 188 -13.61 3.24 0.90
CA VAL A 188 -12.14 3.28 1.02
C VAL A 188 -11.68 4.67 0.63
N PRO A 189 -11.28 5.53 1.58
CA PRO A 189 -10.77 6.86 1.25
C PRO A 189 -9.41 6.75 0.56
N LEU A 190 -9.21 7.53 -0.51
CA LEU A 190 -7.90 7.72 -1.11
C LEU A 190 -7.11 8.73 -0.28
N GLY A 191 -5.80 8.57 -0.24
CA GLY A 191 -4.92 9.53 0.45
C GLY A 191 -4.65 10.76 -0.39
N GLU A 192 -4.21 11.83 0.27
CA GLU A 192 -3.66 12.98 -0.45
C GLU A 192 -2.40 12.59 -1.25
N PRO A 193 -2.17 13.12 -2.44
CA PRO A 193 -2.91 14.22 -3.10
C PRO A 193 -4.21 13.78 -3.80
N LEU A 194 -4.56 12.52 -3.79
CA LEU A 194 -5.75 11.96 -4.40
C LEU A 194 -6.90 11.98 -3.38
N SER A 195 -7.67 13.06 -3.35
CA SER A 195 -8.88 13.10 -2.53
C SER A 195 -10.02 12.38 -3.25
N GLY A 196 -10.69 11.48 -2.57
CA GLY A 196 -11.82 10.74 -3.10
C GLY A 196 -12.09 9.47 -2.33
N THR A 197 -13.13 8.77 -2.73
CA THR A 197 -13.57 7.53 -2.10
C THR A 197 -13.76 6.45 -3.14
N LEU A 198 -13.13 5.31 -2.94
CA LEU A 198 -13.43 4.09 -3.67
C LEU A 198 -14.51 3.30 -2.93
N THR A 199 -15.44 2.73 -3.65
CA THR A 199 -16.39 1.75 -3.10
C THR A 199 -15.82 0.36 -3.34
N ARG A 200 -15.63 -0.38 -2.26
CA ARG A 200 -15.23 -1.78 -2.31
C ARG A 200 -16.47 -2.67 -2.19
N THR A 201 -16.70 -3.49 -3.18
CA THR A 201 -17.78 -4.48 -3.17
C THR A 201 -17.18 -5.87 -3.14
N TRP A 202 -17.52 -6.66 -2.13
CA TRP A 202 -17.04 -8.02 -1.96
C TRP A 202 -17.91 -9.03 -2.70
N LYS A 203 -17.26 -9.99 -3.34
CA LYS A 203 -17.94 -11.17 -3.92
C LYS A 203 -17.14 -12.41 -3.52
N GLY A 204 -17.60 -13.10 -2.50
CA GLY A 204 -16.79 -14.12 -1.84
C GLY A 204 -15.57 -13.47 -1.16
N LEU A 205 -14.37 -14.04 -1.35
CA LEU A 205 -13.11 -13.41 -0.92
C LEU A 205 -12.45 -12.55 -2.01
N GLY A 206 -13.10 -12.40 -3.17
CA GLY A 206 -12.74 -11.42 -4.19
C GLY A 206 -13.51 -10.12 -4.00
N TYR A 207 -12.98 -9.00 -4.51
CA TYR A 207 -13.65 -7.71 -4.47
C TYR A 207 -13.46 -6.92 -5.75
N THR A 208 -14.38 -5.99 -6.00
CA THR A 208 -14.24 -4.96 -7.04
C THR A 208 -14.10 -3.59 -6.38
N LEU A 209 -13.29 -2.73 -6.99
CA LEU A 209 -13.17 -1.32 -6.65
C LEU A 209 -13.86 -0.52 -7.74
N ALA A 210 -14.75 0.37 -7.36
CA ALA A 210 -15.36 1.33 -8.26
C ALA A 210 -15.50 2.66 -7.52
N GLY A 211 -15.40 3.77 -8.21
CA GLY A 211 -15.58 5.05 -7.59
C GLY A 211 -15.45 6.20 -8.57
N GLU A 212 -16.10 7.28 -8.25
CA GLU A 212 -15.83 8.58 -8.84
C GLU A 212 -14.84 9.28 -7.92
N VAL A 213 -13.67 9.56 -8.45
CA VAL A 213 -12.67 10.36 -7.75
C VAL A 213 -12.65 11.72 -8.42
N SER A 214 -13.21 12.71 -7.76
CA SER A 214 -13.07 14.11 -8.14
C SER A 214 -12.06 14.76 -7.21
N GLY A 215 -10.92 15.11 -7.72
CA GLY A 215 -9.88 15.82 -6.99
C GLY A 215 -9.19 16.84 -7.87
N THR A 216 -8.95 18.02 -7.33
CA THR A 216 -8.02 19.00 -7.92
C THR A 216 -6.76 18.99 -7.09
N ALA A 217 -5.64 18.51 -7.66
CA ALA A 217 -4.33 18.64 -7.03
C ALA A 217 -3.69 19.94 -7.55
N ASN A 218 -3.36 20.87 -6.66
CA ASN A 218 -2.52 22.02 -6.99
C ASN A 218 -1.06 21.56 -6.99
N ILE A 219 -0.48 21.38 -8.18
CA ILE A 219 0.88 20.85 -8.35
C ILE A 219 1.94 21.97 -8.30
N ALA A 220 1.57 23.25 -8.39
CA ALA A 220 2.51 24.34 -8.35
C ALA A 220 2.09 25.47 -7.42
N LYS A 221 3.06 26.06 -6.70
CA LYS A 221 2.92 27.30 -5.92
C LYS A 221 2.96 28.57 -6.79
N GLU A 222 3.05 28.45 -8.09
CA GLU A 222 3.12 29.56 -9.04
C GLU A 222 1.74 29.90 -9.60
N PRO A 223 1.49 31.15 -10.04
CA PRO A 223 0.13 31.67 -10.34
C PRO A 223 -0.59 31.01 -11.52
N THR A 224 0.00 30.07 -12.20
CA THR A 224 -0.68 29.21 -13.16
C THR A 224 -1.23 27.98 -12.42
N ALA A 225 -2.51 28.04 -12.08
CA ALA A 225 -3.19 26.92 -11.44
C ALA A 225 -3.16 25.69 -12.36
N VAL A 226 -2.40 24.68 -11.95
CA VAL A 226 -2.42 23.36 -12.58
C VAL A 226 -3.57 22.59 -11.97
N THR A 227 -4.59 22.29 -12.74
CA THR A 227 -5.69 21.42 -12.32
C THR A 227 -5.45 20.00 -12.82
N ALA A 228 -5.56 19.04 -11.93
CA ALA A 228 -5.55 17.63 -12.29
C ALA A 228 -6.92 17.01 -11.99
N ALA A 229 -7.50 16.34 -12.97
CA ALA A 229 -8.73 15.59 -12.84
C ALA A 229 -8.43 14.10 -12.87
N ILE A 230 -9.11 13.32 -12.05
CA ILE A 230 -9.01 11.87 -12.02
C ILE A 230 -10.28 11.26 -12.55
N SER A 231 -10.15 10.30 -13.48
CA SER A 231 -11.23 9.55 -14.09
C SER A 231 -10.87 8.07 -14.25
N ASP A 232 -11.81 7.28 -14.77
CA ASP A 232 -11.63 5.86 -15.10
C ASP A 232 -11.11 5.02 -13.92
N VAL A 233 -11.63 5.29 -12.74
CA VAL A 233 -11.20 4.62 -11.51
C VAL A 233 -11.89 3.28 -11.40
N GLY A 234 -11.09 2.22 -11.33
CA GLY A 234 -11.59 0.88 -11.13
C GLY A 234 -10.49 -0.08 -10.72
N GLY A 235 -10.89 -1.28 -10.36
CA GLY A 235 -9.93 -2.29 -9.95
C GLY A 235 -10.59 -3.50 -9.32
N ASP A 236 -9.78 -4.45 -8.94
CA ASP A 236 -10.18 -5.66 -8.26
C ASP A 236 -9.11 -6.13 -7.28
N GLY A 237 -9.44 -7.14 -6.51
CA GLY A 237 -8.50 -7.77 -5.63
C GLY A 237 -9.06 -9.03 -4.99
N ASN A 238 -8.22 -9.66 -4.19
CA ASN A 238 -8.59 -10.84 -3.45
C ASN A 238 -7.86 -10.92 -2.12
N LEU A 239 -8.44 -11.71 -1.23
CA LEU A 239 -7.87 -12.12 0.03
C LEU A 239 -8.00 -13.64 0.13
N THR A 240 -6.95 -14.32 0.54
CA THR A 240 -7.02 -15.72 0.96
C THR A 240 -6.43 -15.85 2.37
N LEU A 241 -6.99 -16.77 3.14
CA LEU A 241 -6.52 -17.09 4.47
C LEU A 241 -5.84 -18.46 4.48
N THR A 242 -4.90 -18.67 5.38
CA THR A 242 -4.35 -19.98 5.70
C THR A 242 -5.40 -20.83 6.43
N ALA A 243 -5.16 -22.11 6.60
CA ALA A 243 -6.07 -23.01 7.35
C ALA A 243 -6.29 -22.56 8.81
N ASP A 244 -5.31 -21.91 9.40
CA ASP A 244 -5.35 -21.30 10.73
C ASP A 244 -5.66 -19.80 10.72
N GLN A 245 -6.22 -19.30 9.60
CA GLN A 245 -6.82 -17.98 9.44
C GLN A 245 -5.86 -16.79 9.59
N TRP A 246 -4.58 -16.98 9.27
CA TRP A 246 -3.67 -15.87 9.00
C TRP A 246 -3.86 -15.37 7.56
N PRO A 247 -3.51 -14.11 7.25
CA PRO A 247 -3.42 -13.67 5.86
C PRO A 247 -2.46 -14.59 5.09
N ASN A 248 -2.94 -15.24 4.02
CA ASN A 248 -2.09 -16.04 3.14
C ASN A 248 -1.64 -15.20 1.94
N LYS A 249 -2.62 -14.68 1.21
CA LYS A 249 -2.39 -13.76 0.12
C LYS A 249 -3.48 -12.70 0.12
N VAL A 250 -3.06 -11.45 0.13
CA VAL A 250 -3.92 -10.28 0.01
C VAL A 250 -3.35 -9.41 -1.08
N GLY A 251 -4.17 -8.94 -1.99
CA GLY A 251 -3.67 -8.07 -3.04
C GLY A 251 -4.77 -7.57 -3.94
N GLY A 252 -4.41 -6.63 -4.80
CA GLY A 252 -5.32 -6.06 -5.76
C GLY A 252 -4.62 -5.23 -6.81
N LYS A 253 -5.44 -4.74 -7.72
CA LYS A 253 -5.06 -3.86 -8.80
C LYS A 253 -6.03 -2.68 -8.81
N LEU A 254 -5.49 -1.48 -8.90
CA LEU A 254 -6.21 -0.23 -9.08
C LEU A 254 -5.73 0.40 -10.39
N HIS A 255 -6.64 0.93 -11.19
CA HIS A 255 -6.31 1.75 -12.34
C HIS A 255 -7.09 3.06 -12.28
N PHE A 256 -6.50 4.12 -12.80
CA PHE A 256 -7.14 5.42 -12.96
C PHE A 256 -6.41 6.25 -14.02
N THR A 257 -7.08 7.24 -14.55
CA THR A 257 -6.52 8.24 -15.47
C THR A 257 -6.38 9.57 -14.74
N LEU A 258 -5.18 10.16 -14.75
CA LEU A 258 -4.89 11.49 -14.25
C LEU A 258 -4.72 12.43 -15.46
N THR A 259 -5.61 13.42 -15.61
CA THR A 259 -5.50 14.43 -16.66
C THR A 259 -5.01 15.75 -16.09
N ILE A 260 -3.85 16.22 -16.53
CA ILE A 260 -3.21 17.46 -16.08
C ILE A 260 -3.48 18.53 -17.12
N SER A 261 -4.15 19.62 -16.73
CA SER A 261 -4.63 20.68 -17.62
C SER A 261 -3.83 22.00 -17.51
N ALA A 262 -2.58 21.95 -17.08
CA ALA A 262 -1.75 23.13 -16.81
C ALA A 262 -1.02 23.69 -18.02
N LEU A 263 -0.97 22.93 -19.09
CA LEU A 263 -0.18 23.25 -20.28
C LEU A 263 -1.11 23.64 -21.43
N THR A 264 -0.57 24.24 -22.47
CA THR A 264 -1.30 24.53 -23.70
C THR A 264 -2.01 23.32 -24.32
N GLN A 265 -1.59 22.13 -23.93
CA GLN A 265 -2.25 20.87 -24.26
C GLN A 265 -2.37 20.02 -22.99
N PRO A 266 -3.53 19.40 -22.71
CA PRO A 266 -3.67 18.50 -21.57
C PRO A 266 -2.82 17.25 -21.75
N VAL A 267 -2.26 16.77 -20.64
CA VAL A 267 -1.48 15.53 -20.58
C VAL A 267 -2.29 14.49 -19.79
N ALA A 268 -2.50 13.33 -20.38
CA ALA A 268 -3.14 12.21 -19.72
C ALA A 268 -2.06 11.22 -19.23
N GLN A 269 -2.23 10.76 -17.99
CA GLN A 269 -1.42 9.71 -17.39
C GLN A 269 -2.35 8.57 -16.99
N GLN A 270 -2.14 7.40 -17.56
CA GLN A 270 -2.83 6.17 -17.14
C GLN A 270 -1.99 5.49 -16.07
N HIS A 271 -2.56 5.31 -14.89
CA HIS A 271 -1.91 4.68 -13.76
C HIS A 271 -2.50 3.30 -13.53
N THR A 272 -1.63 2.33 -13.32
CA THR A 272 -1.98 1.02 -12.78
C THR A 272 -1.14 0.76 -11.54
N VAL A 273 -1.78 0.55 -10.40
CA VAL A 273 -1.12 0.20 -9.15
C VAL A 273 -1.54 -1.21 -8.77
N THR A 274 -0.57 -2.09 -8.58
CA THR A 274 -0.79 -3.42 -8.04
C THR A 274 -0.11 -3.51 -6.68
N TRP A 275 -0.77 -4.15 -5.72
CA TRP A 275 -0.17 -4.44 -4.41
C TRP A 275 -0.45 -5.89 -4.03
N GLN A 276 0.46 -6.46 -3.27
CA GLN A 276 0.34 -7.83 -2.78
C GLN A 276 1.05 -7.96 -1.44
N LEU A 277 0.41 -8.67 -0.52
CA LEU A 277 1.02 -9.25 0.66
C LEU A 277 0.85 -10.76 0.54
N ALA A 278 1.93 -11.50 0.49
CA ALA A 278 1.90 -12.95 0.38
C ALA A 278 2.75 -13.59 1.47
N GLN A 279 2.18 -14.58 2.16
CA GLN A 279 2.95 -15.40 3.09
C GLN A 279 3.96 -16.24 2.30
N ILE A 280 5.20 -16.27 2.77
CA ILE A 280 6.24 -17.14 2.24
C ILE A 280 6.54 -18.24 3.26
N THR A 281 6.55 -19.47 2.80
CA THR A 281 7.06 -20.60 3.58
C THR A 281 8.58 -20.54 3.60
N ALA A 282 9.18 -20.74 4.79
CA ALA A 282 10.64 -20.72 4.97
C ALA A 282 11.25 -21.97 4.32
N ALA A 283 11.47 -21.91 3.02
CA ALA A 283 12.20 -22.93 2.25
C ALA A 283 12.73 -22.36 0.92
N GLU A 284 13.18 -21.12 0.89
CA GLU A 284 14.00 -20.62 -0.24
C GLU A 284 14.97 -19.55 0.23
#